data_1b1a400c87320e110f0a2b6e135b6f49
#
_entry.id   1b1a400c87320e110f0a2b6e135b6f49
#
_cell.length_a   1.000
_cell.length_b   1.000
_cell.length_c   1.000
_cell.angle_alpha   90.00
_cell.angle_beta   90.00
_cell.angle_gamma   90.00
#
_symmetry.space_group_name_H-M   'P 1'
#
loop_
_entity.id
_entity.type
_entity.pdbx_description
1 polymer ?
#
loop_
_entity_poly.entity_id
_entity_poly.type
_entity_poly.pdbx_seq_one_letter_code
_entity_poly.pdbx_strand_id
1 'polypeptide(L)'
;MMIFGYSTNAFKKFTLIDSIEKIARLGFRGVEIMGDRPHLYPPDFAEKQLEHLNEVLAINNLTVTNLNSFTLFAVGDTYLPSWIEPEKERREIRIRHTLDSLQIAKKLGCRNISIPPGGPLVGSSRQQAMKLFHQGLERVVATAEALGVMVLVEPEPDLMIETTAQCKEFIQEVKSEAIGINFDIGHFFCVGDDPRQAFEELFQWVGHVHIEDIAPSRAHNHLIAGQGAIEFKAIFETMVRLGYSGHISLELYPYLDAPEEAGRESLEYLRPIFKAAGMALEG
;
A
#
# COMPACT_ATOMS: atom_id res chain seq x y z
N MET A 1 -1.26 -14.47 11.96
CA MET A 1 0.11 -14.72 11.45
C MET A 1 0.39 -13.72 10.34
N MET A 2 1.60 -13.20 10.22
CA MET A 2 1.99 -12.24 9.19
C MET A 2 2.10 -12.94 7.83
N ILE A 3 1.61 -12.31 6.78
CA ILE A 3 1.64 -12.85 5.41
C ILE A 3 2.50 -11.93 4.56
N PHE A 4 3.37 -12.51 3.75
CA PHE A 4 4.14 -11.80 2.74
C PHE A 4 3.47 -11.96 1.37
N GLY A 5 3.08 -10.83 0.79
CA GLY A 5 2.41 -10.75 -0.50
C GLY A 5 3.26 -10.08 -1.56
N TYR A 6 2.73 -10.07 -2.78
CA TYR A 6 3.28 -9.32 -3.89
C TYR A 6 2.19 -8.46 -4.53
N SER A 7 2.50 -7.21 -4.82
CA SER A 7 1.54 -6.27 -5.41
C SER A 7 1.33 -6.55 -6.89
N THR A 8 0.07 -6.57 -7.30
CA THR A 8 -0.32 -6.73 -8.70
C THR A 8 0.06 -5.53 -9.56
N ASN A 9 0.48 -4.41 -8.97
CA ASN A 9 0.92 -3.24 -9.74
C ASN A 9 2.17 -3.49 -10.61
N ALA A 10 2.98 -4.53 -10.29
CA ALA A 10 4.04 -5.02 -11.16
C ALA A 10 3.50 -5.80 -12.38
N PHE A 11 2.26 -6.26 -12.34
CA PHE A 11 1.64 -7.13 -13.33
C PHE A 11 0.65 -6.42 -14.26
N LYS A 12 0.75 -5.10 -14.45
CA LYS A 12 -0.20 -4.30 -15.26
C LYS A 12 -0.32 -4.73 -16.74
N LYS A 13 0.57 -5.59 -17.22
CA LYS A 13 0.49 -6.19 -18.57
C LYS A 13 -0.32 -7.50 -18.62
N PHE A 14 -0.81 -7.97 -17.49
CA PHE A 14 -1.57 -9.21 -17.32
C PHE A 14 -2.97 -8.89 -16.80
N THR A 15 -3.92 -9.83 -16.97
CA THR A 15 -5.21 -9.73 -16.28
C THR A 15 -5.03 -9.90 -14.77
N LEU A 16 -5.99 -9.47 -13.97
CA LEU A 16 -5.95 -9.67 -12.52
C LEU A 16 -5.83 -11.16 -12.15
N ILE A 17 -6.59 -12.03 -12.82
CA ILE A 17 -6.57 -13.48 -12.56
C ILE A 17 -5.21 -14.07 -12.91
N ASP A 18 -4.66 -13.77 -14.09
CA ASP A 18 -3.33 -14.22 -14.48
C ASP A 18 -2.26 -13.77 -13.48
N SER A 19 -2.38 -12.52 -12.97
CA SER A 19 -1.46 -11.95 -11.97
C SER A 19 -1.50 -12.74 -10.66
N ILE A 20 -2.70 -13.03 -10.16
CA ILE A 20 -2.92 -13.84 -8.95
C ILE A 20 -2.30 -15.22 -9.09
N GLU A 21 -2.56 -15.92 -10.19
CA GLU A 21 -1.99 -17.26 -10.46
C GLU A 21 -0.47 -17.23 -10.56
N LYS A 22 0.12 -16.21 -11.20
CA LYS A 22 1.57 -16.02 -11.30
C LYS A 22 2.20 -15.80 -9.92
N ILE A 23 1.60 -14.93 -9.10
CA ILE A 23 2.06 -14.66 -7.73
C ILE A 23 2.01 -15.93 -6.88
N ALA A 24 0.94 -16.71 -6.96
CA ALA A 24 0.82 -17.98 -6.25
C ALA A 24 1.90 -18.99 -6.67
N ARG A 25 2.19 -19.12 -7.99
CA ARG A 25 3.23 -20.00 -8.51
C ARG A 25 4.64 -19.62 -8.05
N LEU A 26 4.90 -18.35 -7.76
CA LEU A 26 6.17 -17.89 -7.17
C LEU A 26 6.34 -18.33 -5.71
N GLY A 27 5.26 -18.77 -5.05
CA GLY A 27 5.29 -19.22 -3.66
C GLY A 27 4.92 -18.14 -2.64
N PHE A 28 4.38 -17.01 -3.06
CA PHE A 28 3.76 -16.05 -2.14
C PHE A 28 2.47 -16.62 -1.53
N ARG A 29 2.12 -16.19 -0.34
CA ARG A 29 0.86 -16.51 0.34
C ARG A 29 -0.08 -15.32 0.44
N GLY A 30 0.37 -14.16 0.01
CA GLY A 30 -0.40 -12.95 -0.06
C GLY A 30 -0.38 -12.31 -1.44
N VAL A 31 -1.40 -11.55 -1.72
CA VAL A 31 -1.48 -10.68 -2.88
C VAL A 31 -1.99 -9.32 -2.45
N GLU A 32 -1.27 -8.27 -2.81
CA GLU A 32 -1.82 -6.94 -2.79
C GLU A 32 -2.45 -6.65 -4.14
N ILE A 33 -3.71 -6.22 -4.13
CA ILE A 33 -4.45 -5.96 -5.36
C ILE A 33 -4.46 -4.46 -5.64
N MET A 34 -4.03 -4.07 -6.84
CA MET A 34 -4.18 -2.72 -7.35
C MET A 34 -5.67 -2.39 -7.52
N GLY A 35 -6.18 -1.43 -6.75
CA GLY A 35 -7.58 -0.97 -6.73
C GLY A 35 -7.94 -0.05 -7.91
N ASP A 36 -7.30 -0.24 -9.05
CA ASP A 36 -7.42 0.59 -10.23
C ASP A 36 -7.27 -0.24 -11.51
N ARG A 37 -7.50 0.36 -12.69
CA ARG A 37 -7.22 -0.29 -13.97
C ARG A 37 -5.71 -0.49 -14.18
N PRO A 38 -5.31 -1.62 -14.76
CA PRO A 38 -6.14 -2.62 -15.46
C PRO A 38 -6.69 -3.72 -14.55
N HIS A 39 -6.54 -3.63 -13.23
CA HIS A 39 -6.95 -4.70 -12.32
C HIS A 39 -8.32 -4.44 -11.70
N LEU A 40 -8.41 -4.07 -10.43
CA LEU A 40 -9.65 -4.03 -9.68
C LEU A 40 -10.15 -2.60 -9.49
N TYR A 41 -10.47 -1.90 -10.58
CA TYR A 41 -11.16 -0.62 -10.50
C TYR A 41 -12.63 -0.85 -10.06
N PRO A 42 -13.06 -0.34 -8.89
CA PRO A 42 -14.35 -0.71 -8.29
C PRO A 42 -15.57 -0.62 -9.21
N PRO A 43 -15.72 0.44 -10.04
CA PRO A 43 -16.87 0.54 -10.96
C PRO A 43 -16.92 -0.53 -12.06
N ASP A 44 -15.82 -1.22 -12.33
CA ASP A 44 -15.77 -2.27 -13.37
C ASP A 44 -16.16 -3.66 -12.82
N PHE A 45 -16.40 -3.80 -11.51
CA PHE A 45 -16.66 -5.08 -10.85
C PHE A 45 -18.06 -5.19 -10.27
N ALA A 46 -18.86 -6.06 -10.87
CA ALA A 46 -20.13 -6.50 -10.30
C ALA A 46 -19.93 -7.61 -9.26
N GLU A 47 -20.96 -7.91 -8.46
CA GLU A 47 -20.94 -8.93 -7.39
C GLU A 47 -20.39 -10.27 -7.87
N LYS A 48 -20.89 -10.77 -9.00
CA LYS A 48 -20.48 -12.06 -9.58
C LYS A 48 -18.99 -12.14 -9.92
N GLN A 49 -18.37 -11.02 -10.32
CA GLN A 49 -16.94 -10.96 -10.62
C GLN A 49 -16.11 -11.00 -9.33
N LEU A 50 -16.61 -10.41 -8.24
CA LEU A 50 -15.97 -10.48 -6.92
C LEU A 50 -16.11 -11.87 -6.30
N GLU A 51 -17.24 -12.55 -6.48
CA GLU A 51 -17.41 -13.96 -6.10
C GLU A 51 -16.38 -14.85 -6.80
N HIS A 52 -16.26 -14.71 -8.12
CA HIS A 52 -15.26 -15.44 -8.89
C HIS A 52 -13.82 -15.12 -8.46
N LEU A 53 -13.51 -13.85 -8.17
CA LEU A 53 -12.20 -13.45 -7.65
C LEU A 53 -11.89 -14.15 -6.32
N ASN A 54 -12.87 -14.22 -5.41
CA ASN A 54 -12.72 -14.94 -4.14
C ASN A 54 -12.46 -16.44 -4.34
N GLU A 55 -13.13 -17.07 -5.32
CA GLU A 55 -12.87 -18.47 -5.69
C GLU A 55 -11.43 -18.67 -6.17
N VAL A 56 -10.95 -17.79 -7.05
CA VAL A 56 -9.58 -17.85 -7.57
C VAL A 56 -8.55 -17.66 -6.44
N LEU A 57 -8.76 -16.71 -5.54
CA LEU A 57 -7.89 -16.50 -4.37
C LEU A 57 -7.86 -17.74 -3.48
N ALA A 58 -9.01 -18.36 -3.20
CA ALA A 58 -9.13 -19.56 -2.38
C ALA A 58 -8.43 -20.79 -3.04
N ILE A 59 -8.63 -21.01 -4.33
CA ILE A 59 -7.97 -22.10 -5.08
C ILE A 59 -6.44 -21.96 -5.04
N ASN A 60 -5.94 -20.74 -5.08
CA ASN A 60 -4.51 -20.43 -5.05
C ASN A 60 -3.93 -20.28 -3.62
N ASN A 61 -4.75 -20.45 -2.58
CA ASN A 61 -4.36 -20.25 -1.17
C ASN A 61 -3.71 -18.87 -0.92
N LEU A 62 -4.26 -17.83 -1.51
CA LEU A 62 -3.80 -16.45 -1.34
C LEU A 62 -4.76 -15.65 -0.47
N THR A 63 -4.17 -14.89 0.45
CA THR A 63 -4.86 -13.86 1.24
C THR A 63 -4.62 -12.49 0.60
N VAL A 64 -5.65 -11.65 0.53
CA VAL A 64 -5.47 -10.25 0.12
C VAL A 64 -4.83 -9.49 1.27
N THR A 65 -3.58 -9.05 1.08
CA THR A 65 -2.79 -8.35 2.10
C THR A 65 -3.16 -6.88 2.22
N ASN A 66 -3.51 -6.26 1.11
CA ASN A 66 -3.96 -4.87 1.01
C ASN A 66 -4.74 -4.67 -0.32
N LEU A 67 -5.69 -3.76 -0.34
CA LEU A 67 -6.24 -3.22 -1.58
C LEU A 67 -5.61 -1.84 -1.81
N ASN A 68 -4.69 -1.77 -2.77
CA ASN A 68 -3.96 -0.54 -3.08
C ASN A 68 -4.82 0.40 -3.93
N SER A 69 -5.47 1.38 -3.28
CA SER A 69 -6.32 2.40 -3.90
C SER A 69 -5.58 3.73 -4.10
N PHE A 70 -4.27 3.66 -4.27
CA PHE A 70 -3.38 4.81 -4.39
C PHE A 70 -3.54 5.52 -5.74
N THR A 71 -3.41 4.77 -6.84
CA THR A 71 -3.52 5.31 -8.21
C THR A 71 -4.98 5.49 -8.65
N LEU A 72 -5.18 6.26 -9.73
CA LEU A 72 -6.50 6.42 -10.33
C LEU A 72 -6.41 6.60 -11.86
N PHE A 73 -5.65 5.72 -12.53
CA PHE A 73 -5.47 5.69 -13.98
C PHE A 73 -6.78 5.53 -14.76
N ALA A 74 -7.80 4.94 -14.14
CA ALA A 74 -9.12 4.79 -14.75
C ALA A 74 -9.76 6.11 -15.17
N VAL A 75 -9.42 7.23 -14.48
CA VAL A 75 -10.01 8.55 -14.72
C VAL A 75 -8.98 9.69 -14.75
N GLY A 76 -7.72 9.42 -14.46
CA GLY A 76 -6.65 10.41 -14.40
C GLY A 76 -5.27 9.79 -14.49
N ASP A 77 -4.47 9.96 -13.43
CA ASP A 77 -3.11 9.44 -13.34
C ASP A 77 -2.80 8.87 -11.93
N THR A 78 -1.53 8.75 -11.57
CA THR A 78 -1.10 8.25 -10.25
C THR A 78 -1.70 9.08 -9.11
N TYR A 79 -1.70 10.39 -9.21
CA TYR A 79 -2.06 11.31 -8.12
C TYR A 79 -3.37 12.07 -8.36
N LEU A 80 -3.75 12.28 -9.63
CA LEU A 80 -4.92 13.09 -9.99
C LEU A 80 -6.06 12.25 -10.55
N PRO A 81 -7.33 12.58 -10.24
CA PRO A 81 -7.75 13.63 -9.30
C PRO A 81 -7.36 13.29 -7.87
N SER A 82 -6.93 14.30 -7.10
CA SER A 82 -6.42 14.14 -5.74
C SER A 82 -7.46 14.49 -4.66
N TRP A 83 -7.10 14.25 -3.39
CA TRP A 83 -7.91 14.65 -2.23
C TRP A 83 -7.96 16.16 -2.01
N ILE A 84 -6.99 16.88 -2.58
CA ILE A 84 -6.74 18.31 -2.31
C ILE A 84 -6.92 19.20 -3.54
N GLU A 85 -7.57 18.69 -4.57
CA GLU A 85 -7.94 19.49 -5.75
C GLU A 85 -8.71 20.76 -5.33
N PRO A 86 -8.49 21.91 -6.00
CA PRO A 86 -9.27 23.12 -5.76
C PRO A 86 -10.78 22.88 -5.98
N GLU A 87 -11.14 22.19 -7.04
CA GLU A 87 -12.51 21.89 -7.41
C GLU A 87 -13.08 20.75 -6.57
N LYS A 88 -14.21 20.99 -5.94
CA LYS A 88 -14.90 20.02 -5.10
C LYS A 88 -15.25 18.75 -5.89
N GLU A 89 -15.73 18.89 -7.10
CA GLU A 89 -16.18 17.80 -7.99
C GLU A 89 -15.03 16.83 -8.26
N ARG A 90 -13.80 17.32 -8.38
CA ARG A 90 -12.62 16.49 -8.58
C ARG A 90 -12.25 15.72 -7.31
N ARG A 91 -12.31 16.37 -6.14
CA ARG A 91 -12.12 15.67 -4.85
C ARG A 91 -13.16 14.58 -4.62
N GLU A 92 -14.41 14.81 -5.05
CA GLU A 92 -15.49 13.81 -4.96
C GLU A 92 -15.16 12.50 -5.71
N ILE A 93 -14.45 12.58 -6.83
CA ILE A 93 -14.02 11.38 -7.57
C ILE A 93 -13.10 10.52 -6.70
N ARG A 94 -12.10 11.13 -6.06
CA ARG A 94 -11.17 10.43 -5.16
C ARG A 94 -11.87 9.86 -3.91
N ILE A 95 -12.73 10.64 -3.30
CA ILE A 95 -13.52 10.20 -2.13
C ILE A 95 -14.42 9.02 -2.50
N ARG A 96 -15.11 9.09 -3.64
CA ARG A 96 -15.95 7.99 -4.13
C ARG A 96 -15.15 6.73 -4.37
N HIS A 97 -14.02 6.85 -5.07
CA HIS A 97 -13.12 5.72 -5.30
C HIS A 97 -12.72 5.03 -3.99
N THR A 98 -12.37 5.80 -2.96
CA THR A 98 -12.02 5.27 -1.64
C THR A 98 -13.21 4.57 -0.97
N LEU A 99 -14.42 5.16 -1.01
CA LEU A 99 -15.62 4.54 -0.46
C LEU A 99 -15.97 3.22 -1.16
N ASP A 100 -15.87 3.18 -2.48
CA ASP A 100 -16.13 1.98 -3.27
C ASP A 100 -15.05 0.91 -3.01
N SER A 101 -13.79 1.30 -2.86
CA SER A 101 -12.68 0.40 -2.48
C SER A 101 -12.86 -0.22 -1.09
N LEU A 102 -13.38 0.53 -0.11
CA LEU A 102 -13.72 0.00 1.22
C LEU A 102 -14.77 -1.12 1.13
N GLN A 103 -15.80 -0.96 0.28
CA GLN A 103 -16.82 -1.99 0.07
C GLN A 103 -16.22 -3.26 -0.54
N ILE A 104 -15.32 -3.10 -1.53
CA ILE A 104 -14.61 -4.21 -2.16
C ILE A 104 -13.68 -4.92 -1.18
N ALA A 105 -12.87 -4.16 -0.44
CA ALA A 105 -11.97 -4.72 0.57
C ALA A 105 -12.74 -5.60 1.58
N LYS A 106 -13.91 -5.14 2.04
CA LYS A 106 -14.79 -5.93 2.91
C LYS A 106 -15.21 -7.23 2.29
N LYS A 107 -15.61 -7.22 1.00
CA LYS A 107 -16.07 -8.42 0.27
C LYS A 107 -14.94 -9.42 0.01
N LEU A 108 -13.71 -8.94 -0.12
CA LEU A 108 -12.51 -9.76 -0.29
C LEU A 108 -11.91 -10.23 1.05
N GLY A 109 -12.49 -9.86 2.19
CA GLY A 109 -11.92 -10.15 3.51
C GLY A 109 -10.61 -9.41 3.80
N CYS A 110 -10.30 -8.38 3.03
CA CYS A 110 -9.14 -7.53 3.23
C CYS A 110 -9.38 -6.54 4.38
N ARG A 111 -8.37 -6.36 5.24
CA ARG A 111 -8.51 -5.54 6.46
C ARG A 111 -8.24 -4.06 6.25
N ASN A 112 -7.60 -3.71 5.14
CA ASN A 112 -7.18 -2.35 4.86
C ASN A 112 -7.15 -2.03 3.37
N ILE A 113 -7.23 -0.74 3.10
CA ILE A 113 -6.91 -0.15 1.80
C ILE A 113 -5.81 0.88 1.99
N SER A 114 -4.92 1.09 1.01
CA SER A 114 -3.96 2.19 1.00
C SER A 114 -4.37 3.31 0.06
N ILE A 115 -4.08 4.56 0.43
CA ILE A 115 -4.41 5.78 -0.33
C ILE A 115 -3.24 6.76 -0.33
N PRO A 116 -3.13 7.65 -1.33
CA PRO A 116 -2.10 8.68 -1.36
C PRO A 116 -2.29 9.73 -0.23
N PRO A 117 -1.22 10.40 0.20
CA PRO A 117 -1.22 11.38 1.28
C PRO A 117 -1.67 12.76 0.77
N GLY A 118 -2.93 12.87 0.37
CA GLY A 118 -3.51 14.07 -0.21
C GLY A 118 -3.29 14.18 -1.72
N GLY A 119 -2.12 14.61 -2.15
CA GLY A 119 -1.73 14.79 -3.55
C GLY A 119 -0.70 15.91 -3.72
N PRO A 120 -0.34 16.26 -4.97
CA PRO A 120 0.61 17.32 -5.27
C PRO A 120 0.12 18.69 -4.81
N LEU A 121 1.00 19.50 -4.19
CA LEU A 121 0.71 20.87 -3.75
C LEU A 121 0.74 21.85 -4.94
N VAL A 122 -0.29 21.84 -5.78
CA VAL A 122 -0.37 22.74 -6.93
C VAL A 122 -1.11 24.03 -6.55
N GLY A 123 -0.36 25.12 -6.34
CA GLY A 123 -0.93 26.46 -6.07
C GLY A 123 -1.60 26.62 -4.69
N SER A 124 -1.57 25.61 -3.84
CA SER A 124 -2.13 25.63 -2.48
C SER A 124 -1.03 25.62 -1.42
N SER A 125 -1.26 26.27 -0.27
CA SER A 125 -0.38 26.09 0.87
C SER A 125 -0.60 24.68 1.50
N ARG A 126 0.46 24.10 2.10
CA ARG A 126 0.34 22.82 2.83
C ARG A 126 -0.79 22.85 3.86
N GLN A 127 -0.97 23.94 4.57
CA GLN A 127 -2.04 24.10 5.56
C GLN A 127 -3.45 24.02 4.94
N GLN A 128 -3.67 24.65 3.78
CA GLN A 128 -4.95 24.57 3.08
C GLN A 128 -5.20 23.16 2.53
N ALA A 129 -4.18 22.55 1.95
CA ALA A 129 -4.22 21.18 1.43
C ALA A 129 -4.53 20.17 2.57
N MET A 130 -3.86 20.27 3.71
CA MET A 130 -4.11 19.44 4.88
C MET A 130 -5.56 19.54 5.35
N LYS A 131 -6.11 20.75 5.42
CA LYS A 131 -7.52 20.97 5.77
C LYS A 131 -8.47 20.25 4.81
N LEU A 132 -8.21 20.33 3.49
CA LEU A 132 -9.03 19.64 2.49
C LEU A 132 -8.91 18.11 2.64
N PHE A 133 -7.71 17.61 2.91
CA PHE A 133 -7.48 16.19 3.11
C PHE A 133 -8.23 15.66 4.34
N HIS A 134 -8.14 16.33 5.50
CA HIS A 134 -8.91 15.98 6.69
C HIS A 134 -10.42 15.98 6.42
N GLN A 135 -10.96 17.01 5.74
CA GLN A 135 -12.36 17.06 5.36
C GLN A 135 -12.77 15.87 4.47
N GLY A 136 -11.89 15.43 3.57
CA GLY A 136 -12.11 14.25 2.75
C GLY A 136 -12.11 12.98 3.56
N LEU A 137 -11.14 12.81 4.47
CA LEU A 137 -11.04 11.64 5.36
C LEU A 137 -12.25 11.52 6.30
N GLU A 138 -12.74 12.61 6.89
CA GLU A 138 -13.95 12.61 7.73
C GLU A 138 -15.15 11.97 7.01
N ARG A 139 -15.23 12.11 5.69
CA ARG A 139 -16.32 11.55 4.89
C ARG A 139 -16.24 10.04 4.68
N VAL A 140 -15.05 9.45 4.80
CA VAL A 140 -14.85 8.00 4.61
C VAL A 140 -14.76 7.24 5.92
N VAL A 141 -14.41 7.91 7.03
CA VAL A 141 -14.24 7.31 8.36
C VAL A 141 -15.44 6.49 8.79
N ALA A 142 -16.66 7.05 8.71
CA ALA A 142 -17.86 6.34 9.14
C ALA A 142 -18.10 5.02 8.37
N THR A 143 -17.75 4.99 7.07
CA THR A 143 -17.82 3.79 6.25
C THR A 143 -16.73 2.80 6.63
N ALA A 144 -15.50 3.27 6.83
CA ALA A 144 -14.37 2.45 7.24
C ALA A 144 -14.66 1.73 8.59
N GLU A 145 -15.12 2.49 9.60
CA GLU A 145 -15.52 1.96 10.91
C GLU A 145 -16.67 0.94 10.81
N ALA A 146 -17.73 1.26 10.06
CA ALA A 146 -18.88 0.37 9.88
C ALA A 146 -18.51 -0.96 9.20
N LEU A 147 -17.54 -0.94 8.28
CA LEU A 147 -17.07 -2.12 7.57
C LEU A 147 -15.96 -2.87 8.33
N GLY A 148 -15.32 -2.24 9.32
CA GLY A 148 -14.14 -2.76 9.99
C GLY A 148 -12.95 -2.89 9.04
N VAL A 149 -12.78 -1.93 8.12
CA VAL A 149 -11.68 -1.85 7.14
C VAL A 149 -10.92 -0.56 7.39
N MET A 150 -9.60 -0.63 7.55
CA MET A 150 -8.76 0.55 7.76
C MET A 150 -8.46 1.27 6.44
N VAL A 151 -8.34 2.58 6.50
CA VAL A 151 -7.78 3.43 5.44
C VAL A 151 -6.36 3.80 5.85
N LEU A 152 -5.39 3.30 5.12
CA LEU A 152 -3.97 3.53 5.39
C LEU A 152 -3.44 4.62 4.45
N VAL A 153 -3.03 5.73 5.03
CA VAL A 153 -2.35 6.79 4.28
C VAL A 153 -0.90 6.37 4.06
N GLU A 154 -0.46 6.40 2.83
CA GLU A 154 0.89 6.04 2.43
C GLU A 154 1.72 7.30 2.21
N PRO A 155 2.68 7.61 3.08
CA PRO A 155 3.60 8.72 2.87
C PRO A 155 4.38 8.55 1.57
N GLU A 156 4.50 9.62 0.80
CA GLU A 156 5.05 9.57 -0.56
C GLU A 156 6.05 10.70 -0.77
N PRO A 157 7.28 10.43 -1.27
CA PRO A 157 8.22 11.48 -1.64
C PRO A 157 7.60 12.52 -2.58
N ASP A 158 7.94 13.78 -2.35
CA ASP A 158 7.45 14.94 -3.11
C ASP A 158 5.94 15.24 -2.95
N LEU A 159 5.21 14.53 -2.07
CA LEU A 159 3.84 14.86 -1.74
C LEU A 159 3.71 15.58 -0.38
N MET A 160 2.46 15.82 0.04
CA MET A 160 2.15 16.63 1.21
C MET A 160 2.63 16.01 2.54
N ILE A 161 2.67 14.68 2.62
CA ILE A 161 3.16 13.91 3.77
C ILE A 161 4.19 12.91 3.23
N GLU A 162 5.46 13.13 3.58
CA GLU A 162 6.58 12.34 3.06
C GLU A 162 7.55 11.87 4.16
N THR A 163 7.71 12.64 5.26
CA THR A 163 8.67 12.33 6.32
C THR A 163 8.00 11.76 7.57
N THR A 164 8.77 11.08 8.42
CA THR A 164 8.32 10.58 9.73
C THR A 164 7.69 11.67 10.58
N ALA A 165 8.28 12.86 10.61
CA ALA A 165 7.76 13.99 11.39
C ALA A 165 6.40 14.45 10.87
N GLN A 166 6.25 14.55 9.55
CA GLN A 166 4.97 14.94 8.92
C GLN A 166 3.89 13.87 9.10
N CYS A 167 4.25 12.58 9.04
CA CYS A 167 3.33 11.48 9.35
C CYS A 167 2.82 11.56 10.79
N LYS A 168 3.72 11.81 11.73
CA LYS A 168 3.38 11.96 13.14
C LYS A 168 2.44 13.14 13.38
N GLU A 169 2.75 14.30 12.79
CA GLU A 169 1.89 15.49 12.83
C GLU A 169 0.49 15.15 12.32
N PHE A 170 0.40 14.55 11.13
CA PHE A 170 -0.86 14.18 10.50
C PHE A 170 -1.68 13.21 11.35
N ILE A 171 -1.08 12.06 11.73
CA ILE A 171 -1.84 10.97 12.36
C ILE A 171 -2.30 11.34 13.78
N GLN A 172 -1.59 12.23 14.49
CA GLN A 172 -2.00 12.74 15.81
C GLN A 172 -3.22 13.68 15.73
N GLU A 173 -3.48 14.29 14.58
CA GLU A 173 -4.67 15.11 14.35
C GLU A 173 -5.89 14.26 13.98
N VAL A 174 -5.68 13.02 13.50
CA VAL A 174 -6.78 12.11 13.12
C VAL A 174 -7.42 11.51 14.37
N LYS A 175 -8.76 11.56 14.43
CA LYS A 175 -9.55 11.12 15.60
C LYS A 175 -10.25 9.78 15.38
N SER A 176 -9.70 8.90 14.54
CA SER A 176 -10.31 7.60 14.26
C SER A 176 -9.25 6.52 14.16
N GLU A 177 -9.51 5.40 14.83
CA GLU A 177 -8.68 4.19 14.73
C GLU A 177 -8.81 3.48 13.39
N ALA A 178 -9.79 3.86 12.55
CA ALA A 178 -9.94 3.34 11.19
C ALA A 178 -8.96 3.98 10.19
N ILE A 179 -8.20 4.99 10.61
CA ILE A 179 -7.16 5.63 9.79
C ILE A 179 -5.80 5.23 10.34
N GLY A 180 -4.91 4.77 9.49
CA GLY A 180 -3.55 4.38 9.84
C GLY A 180 -2.55 4.75 8.75
N ILE A 181 -1.40 4.08 8.78
CA ILE A 181 -0.28 4.30 7.86
C ILE A 181 -0.01 3.02 7.09
N ASN A 182 0.09 3.12 5.76
CA ASN A 182 0.79 2.17 4.93
C ASN A 182 2.26 2.57 4.94
N PHE A 183 3.11 1.76 5.58
CA PHE A 183 4.51 2.08 5.78
C PHE A 183 5.33 1.54 4.60
N ASP A 184 5.64 2.41 3.66
CA ASP A 184 6.57 2.09 2.58
C ASP A 184 8.01 2.33 3.04
N ILE A 185 8.80 1.26 3.08
CA ILE A 185 10.18 1.30 3.59
C ILE A 185 11.06 2.20 2.71
N GLY A 186 10.92 2.10 1.40
CA GLY A 186 11.71 2.85 0.43
C GLY A 186 11.38 4.34 0.44
N HIS A 187 10.11 4.70 0.65
CA HIS A 187 9.71 6.10 0.69
C HIS A 187 10.40 6.87 1.84
N PHE A 188 10.44 6.29 3.04
CA PHE A 188 11.19 6.89 4.16
C PHE A 188 12.70 6.96 3.87
N PHE A 189 13.25 5.93 3.22
CA PHE A 189 14.66 5.98 2.81
C PHE A 189 14.91 7.08 1.78
N CYS A 190 14.02 7.28 0.81
CA CYS A 190 14.15 8.32 -0.22
C CYS A 190 14.24 9.73 0.37
N VAL A 191 13.41 10.04 1.36
CA VAL A 191 13.37 11.38 1.99
C VAL A 191 14.46 11.61 3.03
N GLY A 192 15.33 10.62 3.27
CA GLY A 192 16.48 10.77 4.16
C GLY A 192 16.27 10.26 5.58
N ASP A 193 15.08 9.79 5.90
CA ASP A 193 14.82 9.18 7.19
C ASP A 193 15.49 7.80 7.30
N ASP A 194 15.76 7.34 8.51
CA ASP A 194 16.13 5.95 8.78
C ASP A 194 14.83 5.12 8.89
N PRO A 195 14.55 4.20 7.96
CA PRO A 195 13.29 3.46 7.96
C PRO A 195 13.06 2.64 9.24
N ARG A 196 14.13 2.17 9.90
CA ARG A 196 14.04 1.45 11.16
C ARG A 196 13.53 2.37 12.29
N GLN A 197 14.07 3.59 12.39
CA GLN A 197 13.61 4.58 13.38
C GLN A 197 12.22 5.09 13.05
N ALA A 198 11.94 5.37 11.78
CA ALA A 198 10.63 5.77 11.31
C ALA A 198 9.55 4.73 11.68
N PHE A 199 9.84 3.43 11.44
CA PHE A 199 8.93 2.35 11.82
C PHE A 199 8.70 2.32 13.35
N GLU A 200 9.76 2.45 14.17
CA GLU A 200 9.63 2.46 15.62
C GLU A 200 8.76 3.63 16.12
N GLU A 201 8.89 4.80 15.52
CA GLU A 201 8.12 5.99 15.88
C GLU A 201 6.65 5.93 15.46
N LEU A 202 6.36 5.26 14.33
CA LEU A 202 5.02 5.19 13.72
C LEU A 202 4.29 3.89 14.01
N PHE A 203 4.94 2.90 14.61
CA PHE A 203 4.50 1.51 14.76
C PHE A 203 3.03 1.36 15.16
N GLN A 204 2.56 2.13 16.14
CA GLN A 204 1.20 1.99 16.67
C GLN A 204 0.09 2.30 15.63
N TRP A 205 0.42 2.96 14.52
CA TRP A 205 -0.50 3.32 13.45
C TRP A 205 -0.26 2.53 12.15
N VAL A 206 0.79 1.71 12.10
CA VAL A 206 1.13 0.95 10.89
C VAL A 206 0.21 -0.26 10.73
N GLY A 207 -0.62 -0.24 9.68
CA GLY A 207 -1.51 -1.34 9.35
C GLY A 207 -0.99 -2.28 8.26
N HIS A 208 -0.13 -1.78 7.38
CA HIS A 208 0.50 -2.52 6.28
C HIS A 208 1.88 -1.98 5.98
N VAL A 209 2.73 -2.78 5.33
CA VAL A 209 4.11 -2.40 4.97
C VAL A 209 4.38 -2.75 3.51
N HIS A 210 4.94 -1.82 2.76
CA HIS A 210 5.54 -2.09 1.45
C HIS A 210 7.04 -2.33 1.57
N ILE A 211 7.52 -3.26 0.77
CA ILE A 211 8.94 -3.61 0.63
C ILE A 211 9.34 -3.51 -0.84
N GLU A 212 10.39 -2.77 -1.07
CA GLU A 212 11.20 -2.66 -2.27
C GLU A 212 12.60 -2.23 -1.83
N ASP A 213 13.56 -2.21 -2.72
CA ASP A 213 14.87 -1.63 -2.44
C ASP A 213 15.05 -0.31 -3.18
N ILE A 214 15.92 0.55 -2.67
CA ILE A 214 16.19 1.88 -3.24
C ILE A 214 17.70 2.06 -3.38
N ALA A 215 18.11 2.64 -4.51
CA ALA A 215 19.52 2.92 -4.78
C ALA A 215 20.14 3.85 -3.71
N PRO A 216 21.48 3.80 -3.47
CA PRO A 216 22.17 4.71 -2.55
C PRO A 216 21.97 6.19 -2.86
N SER A 217 21.59 6.53 -4.10
CA SER A 217 21.25 7.90 -4.52
C SER A 217 19.96 8.43 -3.90
N ARG A 218 19.14 7.55 -3.28
CA ARG A 218 17.79 7.84 -2.75
C ARG A 218 16.79 8.33 -3.79
N ALA A 219 17.06 8.09 -5.09
CA ALA A 219 16.10 8.38 -6.13
C ALA A 219 14.89 7.44 -5.97
N HIS A 220 13.68 7.98 -5.98
CA HIS A 220 12.44 7.22 -5.85
C HIS A 220 12.24 6.35 -7.10
N ASN A 221 12.78 5.15 -7.05
CA ASN A 221 12.64 4.11 -8.06
C ASN A 221 12.81 2.75 -7.38
N HIS A 222 11.76 1.95 -7.38
CA HIS A 222 11.74 0.66 -6.71
C HIS A 222 12.67 -0.34 -7.39
N LEU A 223 13.58 -0.91 -6.62
CA LEU A 223 14.51 -1.96 -7.06
C LEU A 223 14.12 -3.31 -6.45
N ILE A 224 14.53 -4.38 -7.12
CA ILE A 224 14.51 -5.73 -6.56
C ILE A 224 15.26 -5.73 -5.23
N ALA A 225 14.69 -6.37 -4.21
CA ALA A 225 15.31 -6.45 -2.89
C ALA A 225 16.73 -7.04 -2.97
N GLY A 226 17.70 -6.36 -2.38
CA GLY A 226 19.12 -6.69 -2.44
C GLY A 226 19.90 -5.98 -3.55
N GLN A 227 19.25 -5.19 -4.39
CA GLN A 227 19.91 -4.40 -5.44
C GLN A 227 20.11 -2.93 -5.05
N GLY A 228 19.65 -2.53 -3.87
CA GLY A 228 19.75 -1.17 -3.35
C GLY A 228 20.60 -1.06 -2.08
N ALA A 229 20.20 -0.18 -1.18
CA ALA A 229 20.95 0.18 0.02
C ALA A 229 20.13 0.06 1.32
N ILE A 230 18.96 -0.54 1.28
CA ILE A 230 18.08 -0.67 2.47
C ILE A 230 18.56 -1.81 3.36
N GLU A 231 18.76 -1.53 4.64
CA GLU A 231 19.17 -2.50 5.67
C GLU A 231 17.97 -3.27 6.24
N PHE A 232 17.37 -4.15 5.44
CA PHE A 232 16.13 -4.87 5.76
C PHE A 232 16.18 -5.61 7.09
N LYS A 233 17.32 -6.25 7.41
CA LYS A 233 17.43 -7.06 8.64
C LYS A 233 17.12 -6.24 9.89
N ALA A 234 17.69 -5.04 10.01
CA ALA A 234 17.49 -4.17 11.17
C ALA A 234 16.03 -3.71 11.29
N ILE A 235 15.35 -3.47 10.15
CA ILE A 235 13.94 -3.09 10.12
C ILE A 235 13.07 -4.27 10.57
N PHE A 236 13.30 -5.48 10.04
CA PHE A 236 12.53 -6.67 10.40
C PHE A 236 12.73 -7.10 11.85
N GLU A 237 13.95 -7.00 12.39
CA GLU A 237 14.23 -7.20 13.83
C GLU A 237 13.43 -6.20 14.69
N THR A 238 13.30 -4.96 14.25
CA THR A 238 12.48 -3.95 14.92
C THR A 238 10.99 -4.28 14.84
N MET A 239 10.49 -4.71 13.68
CA MET A 239 9.10 -5.17 13.54
C MET A 239 8.78 -6.32 14.48
N VAL A 240 9.66 -7.32 14.57
CA VAL A 240 9.50 -8.46 15.49
C VAL A 240 9.54 -8.00 16.95
N ARG A 241 10.50 -7.18 17.33
CA ARG A 241 10.66 -6.66 18.70
C ARG A 241 9.42 -5.87 19.16
N LEU A 242 8.79 -5.13 18.26
CA LEU A 242 7.60 -4.35 18.56
C LEU A 242 6.29 -5.17 18.47
N GLY A 243 6.36 -6.41 17.99
CA GLY A 243 5.20 -7.28 17.86
C GLY A 243 4.29 -6.93 16.69
N TYR A 244 4.85 -6.42 15.58
CA TYR A 244 4.07 -6.14 14.38
C TYR A 244 3.40 -7.41 13.87
N SER A 245 2.11 -7.32 13.58
CA SER A 245 1.26 -8.44 13.14
C SER A 245 0.46 -8.16 11.87
N GLY A 246 0.67 -7.01 11.25
CA GLY A 246 0.11 -6.67 9.94
C GLY A 246 0.75 -7.49 8.82
N HIS A 247 0.24 -7.33 7.61
CA HIS A 247 0.81 -7.97 6.42
C HIS A 247 1.86 -7.08 5.77
N ILE A 248 2.64 -7.69 4.87
CA ILE A 248 3.72 -7.04 4.13
C ILE A 248 3.54 -7.37 2.65
N SER A 249 3.75 -6.40 1.76
CA SER A 249 3.72 -6.63 0.31
C SER A 249 4.99 -6.13 -0.36
N LEU A 250 5.55 -6.95 -1.25
CA LEU A 250 6.57 -6.54 -2.19
C LEU A 250 5.93 -5.63 -3.25
N GLU A 251 6.52 -4.46 -3.53
CA GLU A 251 6.00 -3.51 -4.49
C GLU A 251 7.04 -3.14 -5.55
N LEU A 252 6.91 -3.69 -6.76
CA LEU A 252 7.89 -3.58 -7.84
C LEU A 252 7.26 -3.07 -9.14
N TYR A 253 6.51 -1.97 -9.10
CA TYR A 253 5.83 -1.39 -10.27
C TYR A 253 6.72 -1.08 -11.49
N PRO A 254 8.06 -0.91 -11.40
CA PRO A 254 8.88 -0.69 -12.60
C PRO A 254 9.10 -1.95 -13.44
N TYR A 255 8.90 -3.15 -12.88
CA TYR A 255 9.29 -4.42 -13.52
C TYR A 255 8.17 -5.06 -14.36
N LEU A 256 7.46 -4.24 -15.16
CA LEU A 256 6.30 -4.67 -15.95
C LEU A 256 6.61 -5.73 -17.03
N ASP A 257 7.87 -5.81 -17.47
CA ASP A 257 8.30 -6.78 -18.51
C ASP A 257 8.71 -8.13 -17.92
N ALA A 258 9.14 -8.16 -16.66
CA ALA A 258 9.65 -9.35 -15.98
C ALA A 258 9.21 -9.44 -14.50
N PRO A 259 7.91 -9.27 -14.17
CA PRO A 259 7.47 -9.20 -12.76
C PRO A 259 7.71 -10.52 -12.01
N GLU A 260 7.61 -11.68 -12.68
CA GLU A 260 7.85 -12.99 -12.06
C GLU A 260 9.32 -13.17 -11.69
N GLU A 261 10.25 -12.69 -12.50
CA GLU A 261 11.69 -12.74 -12.22
C GLU A 261 12.04 -11.81 -11.05
N ALA A 262 11.58 -10.56 -11.10
CA ALA A 262 11.78 -9.58 -10.04
C ALA A 262 11.23 -10.06 -8.69
N GLY A 263 10.03 -10.66 -8.69
CA GLY A 263 9.42 -11.24 -7.49
C GLY A 263 10.19 -12.43 -6.94
N ARG A 264 10.71 -13.30 -7.81
CA ARG A 264 11.49 -14.47 -7.41
C ARG A 264 12.82 -14.04 -6.77
N GLU A 265 13.57 -13.17 -7.43
CA GLU A 265 14.84 -12.66 -6.90
C GLU A 265 14.66 -11.98 -5.54
N SER A 266 13.65 -11.14 -5.40
CA SER A 266 13.34 -10.48 -4.13
C SER A 266 12.98 -11.49 -3.04
N LEU A 267 12.16 -12.51 -3.36
CA LEU A 267 11.77 -13.54 -2.40
C LEU A 267 12.97 -14.39 -1.95
N GLU A 268 13.86 -14.77 -2.88
CA GLU A 268 15.07 -15.52 -2.59
C GLU A 268 16.02 -14.73 -1.69
N TYR A 269 16.17 -13.43 -1.94
CA TYR A 269 17.00 -12.55 -1.12
C TYR A 269 16.41 -12.32 0.27
N LEU A 270 15.11 -12.04 0.37
CA LEU A 270 14.46 -11.66 1.64
C LEU A 270 14.21 -12.86 2.58
N ARG A 271 13.95 -14.06 2.04
CA ARG A 271 13.61 -15.24 2.84
C ARG A 271 14.63 -15.58 3.94
N PRO A 272 15.96 -15.62 3.70
CA PRO A 272 16.93 -15.83 4.76
C PRO A 272 16.98 -14.66 5.77
N ILE A 273 16.69 -13.44 5.34
CA ILE A 273 16.69 -12.24 6.21
C ILE A 273 15.48 -12.27 7.15
N PHE A 274 14.28 -12.60 6.66
CA PHE A 274 13.10 -12.82 7.49
C PHE A 274 13.38 -13.85 8.59
N LYS A 275 13.96 -14.99 8.18
CA LYS A 275 14.32 -16.06 9.14
C LYS A 275 15.35 -15.58 10.17
N ALA A 276 16.38 -14.85 9.75
CA ALA A 276 17.42 -14.34 10.64
C ALA A 276 16.89 -13.29 11.61
N ALA A 277 15.90 -12.49 11.21
CA ALA A 277 15.21 -11.52 12.06
C ALA A 277 14.19 -12.17 13.01
N GLY A 278 13.94 -13.48 12.92
CA GLY A 278 12.92 -14.16 13.70
C GLY A 278 11.48 -13.89 13.26
N MET A 279 11.29 -13.41 12.04
CA MET A 279 9.98 -13.11 11.49
C MET A 279 9.28 -14.38 11.04
N ALA A 280 8.16 -14.71 11.68
CA ALA A 280 7.33 -15.86 11.34
C ALA A 280 6.34 -15.48 10.23
N LEU A 281 6.68 -15.84 9.00
CA LEU A 281 5.79 -15.70 7.85
C LEU A 281 5.04 -17.01 7.58
N GLU A 282 3.80 -16.88 7.13
CA GLU A 282 3.04 -18.02 6.62
C GLU A 282 3.50 -18.34 5.19
N GLY A 283 3.99 -19.57 4.97
CA GLY A 283 4.35 -20.04 3.63
C GLY A 283 5.57 -20.90 3.54
#